data_06f5da169c9937f3f7421c90aacf0204
#
_entry.id   06f5da169c9937f3f7421c90aacf0204
#
_cell.length_a   1.000
_cell.length_b   1.000
_cell.length_c   1.000
_cell.angle_alpha   90.00
_cell.angle_beta   90.00
_cell.angle_gamma   90.00
#
_symmetry.space_group_name_H-M   'P 1'
#
loop_
_entity.id
_entity.type
_entity.pdbx_description
1 polymer ?
#
loop_
_entity_poly.entity_id
_entity_poly.type
_entity_poly.pdbx_seq_one_letter_code
_entity_poly.pdbx_strand_id
1 'polypeptide(L)'
;LSAKGRTVVVLAPGAADMAQLTALLQLFFPGEDPETGLAPWAALPSYVPGQPSQALWARRWAFLDACARARKGAVLCLTVDNLLPKWPPMAALEHNSLELKPGDDLSPDMIVEQASAWGYRRVGMVSAPGDMALRGDLLDLFPPGRDHPVRLEFFGDTLESIRSFDANSQRSLAEVREARILPVSPAILTEPFLSRARALWAKLAQTGELNRAAQARLEEMLVKGEGNIWPGLYYDAPVTLESWFPPDCAFVLAQ
;
A
#
# COMPACT_ATOMS: atom_id res chain seq x y z
N LEU A 1 17.50 13.31 16.48
CA LEU A 1 17.01 11.98 16.89
C LEU A 1 17.40 10.93 15.86
N SER A 2 17.21 11.21 14.57
CA SER A 2 17.69 10.36 13.45
C SER A 2 19.21 10.13 13.52
N ALA A 3 19.99 11.12 13.95
CA ALA A 3 21.45 10.99 14.13
C ALA A 3 21.88 9.91 15.15
N LYS A 4 20.95 9.40 15.99
CA LYS A 4 21.19 8.25 16.89
C LYS A 4 20.74 6.92 16.30
N GLY A 5 20.35 6.89 15.02
CA GLY A 5 19.92 5.68 14.31
C GLY A 5 18.56 5.12 14.76
N ARG A 6 17.71 5.90 15.44
CA ARG A 6 16.35 5.49 15.81
C ARG A 6 15.35 5.94 14.77
N THR A 7 14.36 5.13 14.49
CA THR A 7 13.18 5.53 13.69
C THR A 7 12.43 6.63 14.45
N VAL A 8 12.01 7.67 13.74
CA VAL A 8 11.27 8.81 14.30
C VAL A 8 9.87 8.83 13.74
N VAL A 9 8.87 8.80 14.62
CA VAL A 9 7.47 8.98 14.27
C VAL A 9 7.06 10.42 14.55
N VAL A 10 6.74 11.18 13.50
CA VAL A 10 6.33 12.58 13.61
C VAL A 10 4.82 12.67 13.52
N LEU A 11 4.20 13.22 14.57
CA LEU A 11 2.76 13.48 14.64
C LEU A 11 2.48 14.93 14.28
N ALA A 12 1.84 15.17 13.16
CA ALA A 12 1.37 16.48 12.74
C ALA A 12 -0.06 16.72 13.28
N PRO A 13 -0.38 17.93 13.77
CA PRO A 13 -1.74 18.25 14.26
C PRO A 13 -2.82 18.09 13.18
N GLY A 14 -2.49 18.44 11.93
CA GLY A 14 -3.44 18.40 10.84
C GLY A 14 -2.82 18.27 9.46
N ALA A 15 -3.66 18.27 8.43
CA ALA A 15 -3.26 18.07 7.05
C ALA A 15 -2.35 19.19 6.51
N ALA A 16 -2.55 20.44 6.95
CA ALA A 16 -1.72 21.58 6.54
C ALA A 16 -0.30 21.45 7.07
N ASP A 17 -0.14 21.09 8.35
CA ASP A 17 1.16 20.89 8.99
C ASP A 17 1.88 19.68 8.35
N MET A 18 1.13 18.61 8.05
CA MET A 18 1.65 17.46 7.31
C MET A 18 2.16 17.85 5.93
N ALA A 19 1.43 18.69 5.19
CA ALA A 19 1.84 19.13 3.86
C ALA A 19 3.16 19.95 3.92
N GLN A 20 3.31 20.82 4.90
CA GLN A 20 4.56 21.58 5.11
C GLN A 20 5.72 20.65 5.49
N LEU A 21 5.49 19.72 6.41
CA LEU A 21 6.50 18.74 6.84
C LEU A 21 6.97 17.89 5.67
N THR A 22 6.05 17.34 4.87
CA THR A 22 6.40 16.50 3.74
C THR A 22 7.14 17.27 2.64
N ALA A 23 6.78 18.54 2.40
CA ALA A 23 7.50 19.41 1.48
C ALA A 23 8.96 19.64 1.93
N LEU A 24 9.19 19.85 3.22
CA LEU A 24 10.53 19.99 3.79
C LEU A 24 11.32 18.67 3.68
N LEU A 25 10.70 17.54 4.01
CA LEU A 25 11.35 16.24 3.89
C LEU A 25 11.74 15.93 2.44
N GLN A 26 10.87 16.25 1.48
CA GLN A 26 11.17 16.09 0.06
C GLN A 26 12.33 16.97 -0.38
N LEU A 27 12.47 18.17 0.17
CA LEU A 27 13.57 19.09 -0.14
C LEU A 27 14.92 18.59 0.40
N PHE A 28 14.93 18.08 1.64
CA PHE A 28 16.17 17.66 2.30
C PHE A 28 16.55 16.21 2.03
N PHE A 29 15.59 15.37 1.70
CA PHE A 29 15.76 13.94 1.45
C PHE A 29 15.03 13.55 0.16
N PRO A 30 15.45 14.07 -0.99
CA PRO A 30 14.84 13.77 -2.27
C PRO A 30 15.18 12.34 -2.70
N GLY A 31 14.18 11.64 -3.23
CA GLY A 31 14.35 10.36 -3.89
C GLY A 31 14.35 9.13 -2.97
N GLU A 32 14.35 7.99 -3.63
CA GLU A 32 14.45 6.66 -3.04
C GLU A 32 15.94 6.25 -2.95
N ASP A 33 16.28 5.40 -1.99
CA ASP A 33 17.56 4.71 -1.93
C ASP A 33 17.71 3.83 -3.18
N PRO A 34 18.75 4.02 -4.00
CA PRO A 34 18.91 3.29 -5.26
C PRO A 34 19.02 1.76 -5.10
N GLU A 35 19.50 1.30 -3.94
CA GLU A 35 19.66 -0.14 -3.67
C GLU A 35 18.38 -0.81 -3.22
N THR A 36 17.52 -0.09 -2.49
CA THR A 36 16.35 -0.66 -1.83
C THR A 36 15.03 -0.14 -2.37
N GLY A 37 15.05 0.92 -3.17
CA GLY A 37 13.84 1.60 -3.65
C GLY A 37 12.97 2.16 -2.51
N LEU A 38 13.54 2.38 -1.32
CA LEU A 38 12.82 2.93 -0.18
C LEU A 38 13.26 4.38 0.06
N ALA A 39 12.29 5.26 0.20
CA ALA A 39 12.55 6.60 0.68
C ALA A 39 12.97 6.57 2.17
N PRO A 40 13.83 7.50 2.60
CA PRO A 40 14.23 7.61 4.02
C PRO A 40 13.10 8.09 4.92
N TRP A 41 11.98 8.45 4.35
CA TRP A 41 10.78 8.88 5.06
C TRP A 41 9.52 8.40 4.36
N ALA A 42 8.43 8.26 5.12
CA ALA A 42 7.11 7.94 4.61
C ALA A 42 6.04 8.79 5.30
N ALA A 43 5.00 9.16 4.58
CA ALA A 43 3.90 9.94 5.10
C ALA A 43 2.56 9.23 4.89
N LEU A 44 1.82 9.08 6.00
CA LEU A 44 0.47 8.56 5.98
C LEU A 44 -0.50 9.73 5.70
N PRO A 45 -1.29 9.68 4.63
CA PRO A 45 -2.28 10.72 4.35
C PRO A 45 -3.29 10.83 5.50
N SER A 46 -3.73 12.06 5.81
CA SER A 46 -4.76 12.31 6.83
C SER A 46 -5.97 11.40 6.61
N TYR A 47 -6.51 10.91 7.72
CA TYR A 47 -7.67 10.06 7.67
C TYR A 47 -8.93 10.91 7.42
N VAL A 48 -9.58 10.69 6.28
CA VAL A 48 -10.86 11.32 5.96
C VAL A 48 -11.94 10.23 5.86
N PRO A 49 -12.92 10.20 6.78
CA PRO A 49 -14.01 9.24 6.72
C PRO A 49 -14.82 9.39 5.42
N GLY A 50 -15.21 8.27 4.83
CA GLY A 50 -16.12 8.26 3.68
C GLY A 50 -15.53 8.65 2.33
N GLN A 51 -14.22 8.88 2.21
CA GLN A 51 -13.57 9.09 0.91
C GLN A 51 -13.03 7.77 0.34
N PRO A 52 -13.74 7.13 -0.59
CA PRO A 52 -13.22 5.97 -1.30
C PRO A 52 -12.19 6.44 -2.33
N SER A 53 -10.95 5.97 -2.22
CA SER A 53 -9.93 6.24 -3.21
C SER A 53 -8.90 5.12 -3.21
N GLN A 54 -8.75 4.46 -4.34
CA GLN A 54 -7.68 3.50 -4.59
C GLN A 54 -6.32 4.15 -4.32
N ALA A 55 -6.12 5.38 -4.80
CA ALA A 55 -4.88 6.14 -4.58
C ALA A 55 -4.60 6.37 -3.08
N LEU A 56 -5.64 6.59 -2.26
CA LEU A 56 -5.49 6.75 -0.82
C LEU A 56 -5.06 5.44 -0.15
N TRP A 57 -5.67 4.29 -0.54
CA TRP A 57 -5.28 3.00 0.00
C TRP A 57 -3.90 2.56 -0.48
N ALA A 58 -3.55 2.85 -1.72
CA ALA A 58 -2.19 2.66 -2.22
C ALA A 58 -1.16 3.35 -1.31
N ARG A 59 -1.39 4.63 -0.97
CA ARG A 59 -0.51 5.38 -0.05
C ARG A 59 -0.52 4.84 1.38
N ARG A 60 -1.64 4.32 1.85
CA ARG A 60 -1.74 3.67 3.18
C ARG A 60 -0.93 2.39 3.24
N TRP A 61 -1.07 1.52 2.23
CA TRP A 61 -0.27 0.29 2.16
C TRP A 61 1.22 0.58 2.03
N ALA A 62 1.60 1.57 1.22
CA ALA A 62 2.99 2.01 1.13
C ALA A 62 3.53 2.49 2.49
N PHE A 63 2.74 3.23 3.26
CA PHE A 63 3.13 3.65 4.60
C PHE A 63 3.26 2.47 5.57
N LEU A 64 2.32 1.53 5.57
CA LEU A 64 2.38 0.33 6.41
C LEU A 64 3.60 -0.53 6.05
N ASP A 65 3.91 -0.67 4.76
CA ASP A 65 5.13 -1.35 4.31
C ASP A 65 6.39 -0.62 4.78
N ALA A 66 6.41 0.71 4.70
CA ALA A 66 7.51 1.52 5.22
C ALA A 66 7.68 1.34 6.73
N CYS A 67 6.59 1.21 7.50
CA CYS A 67 6.65 0.90 8.94
C CYS A 67 7.27 -0.48 9.18
N ALA A 68 6.80 -1.51 8.46
CA ALA A 68 7.26 -2.89 8.62
C ALA A 68 8.74 -3.06 8.24
N ARG A 69 9.20 -2.29 7.25
CA ARG A 69 10.58 -2.33 6.72
C ARG A 69 11.45 -1.18 7.25
N ALA A 70 10.95 -0.40 8.21
CA ALA A 70 11.63 0.79 8.71
C ALA A 70 13.06 0.49 9.14
N ARG A 71 14.01 1.13 8.46
CA ARG A 71 15.43 1.07 8.82
C ARG A 71 15.72 2.04 9.95
N LYS A 72 16.81 1.79 10.66
CA LYS A 72 17.32 2.74 11.64
C LYS A 72 17.50 4.12 11.00
N GLY A 73 16.87 5.12 11.60
CA GLY A 73 16.93 6.49 11.12
C GLY A 73 15.80 6.90 10.16
N ALA A 74 14.87 6.01 9.81
CA ALA A 74 13.71 6.37 9.02
C ALA A 74 12.79 7.37 9.73
N VAL A 75 12.08 8.20 8.96
CA VAL A 75 11.10 9.18 9.46
C VAL A 75 9.71 8.78 8.97
N LEU A 76 8.80 8.52 9.91
CA LEU A 76 7.41 8.16 9.64
C LEU A 76 6.52 9.33 10.05
N CYS A 77 5.80 9.92 9.11
CA CYS A 77 4.96 11.09 9.34
C CYS A 77 3.49 10.73 9.23
N LEU A 78 2.69 11.15 10.21
CA LEU A 78 1.24 10.94 10.21
C LEU A 78 0.54 12.08 10.95
N THR A 79 -0.76 12.24 10.69
CA THR A 79 -1.61 13.14 11.47
C THR A 79 -2.26 12.40 12.64
N VAL A 80 -2.62 13.13 13.71
CA VAL A 80 -3.19 12.52 14.95
C VAL A 80 -4.47 11.74 14.68
N ASP A 81 -5.27 12.14 13.69
CA ASP A 81 -6.50 11.47 13.29
C ASP A 81 -6.28 10.06 12.75
N ASN A 82 -5.07 9.73 12.27
CA ASN A 82 -4.70 8.38 11.85
C ASN A 82 -4.56 7.37 13.01
N LEU A 83 -4.46 7.83 14.25
CA LEU A 83 -4.38 6.97 15.42
C LEU A 83 -5.76 6.43 15.85
N LEU A 84 -6.86 7.04 15.38
CA LEU A 84 -8.20 6.69 15.79
C LEU A 84 -8.76 5.42 15.11
N PRO A 85 -8.59 5.23 13.79
CA PRO A 85 -9.16 4.07 13.10
C PRO A 85 -8.39 2.79 13.41
N LYS A 86 -9.07 1.66 13.16
CA LYS A 86 -8.43 0.36 13.12
C LYS A 86 -7.76 0.14 11.76
N TRP A 87 -6.65 -0.58 11.78
CA TRP A 87 -5.81 -0.86 10.63
C TRP A 87 -5.72 -2.36 10.36
N PRO A 88 -5.37 -2.79 9.12
CA PRO A 88 -5.08 -4.18 8.84
C PRO A 88 -3.98 -4.71 9.78
N PRO A 89 -4.01 -5.98 10.19
CA PRO A 89 -2.90 -6.59 10.93
C PRO A 89 -1.67 -6.75 10.02
N MET A 90 -0.48 -6.81 10.60
CA MET A 90 0.79 -6.95 9.86
C MET A 90 0.80 -8.20 8.95
N ALA A 91 0.23 -9.31 9.41
CA ALA A 91 0.05 -10.52 8.61
C ALA A 91 -0.73 -10.28 7.30
N ALA A 92 -1.61 -9.27 7.25
CA ALA A 92 -2.31 -8.93 6.01
C ALA A 92 -1.35 -8.38 4.94
N LEU A 93 -0.32 -7.63 5.33
CA LEU A 93 0.71 -7.16 4.41
C LEU A 93 1.64 -8.31 4.00
N GLU A 94 2.08 -9.13 4.95
CA GLU A 94 2.99 -10.25 4.70
C GLU A 94 2.42 -11.27 3.69
N HIS A 95 1.11 -11.57 3.82
CA HIS A 95 0.43 -12.48 2.91
C HIS A 95 0.00 -11.84 1.58
N ASN A 96 -0.01 -10.53 1.49
CA ASN A 96 -0.51 -9.79 0.33
C ASN A 96 0.53 -8.80 -0.19
N SER A 97 1.77 -9.18 -0.21
CA SER A 97 2.85 -8.49 -0.90
C SER A 97 3.70 -9.48 -1.68
N LEU A 98 4.23 -9.04 -2.81
CA LEU A 98 5.07 -9.86 -3.66
C LEU A 98 6.40 -9.13 -3.88
N GLU A 99 7.50 -9.77 -3.56
CA GLU A 99 8.84 -9.30 -3.93
C GLU A 99 9.27 -10.02 -5.22
N LEU A 100 9.71 -9.26 -6.20
CA LEU A 100 10.13 -9.76 -7.51
C LEU A 100 11.57 -9.36 -7.76
N LYS A 101 12.35 -10.31 -8.26
CA LYS A 101 13.77 -10.13 -8.64
C LYS A 101 14.03 -10.78 -9.99
N PRO A 102 14.93 -10.23 -10.81
CA PRO A 102 15.41 -10.92 -11.98
C PRO A 102 15.90 -12.33 -11.63
N GLY A 103 15.45 -13.32 -12.40
CA GLY A 103 15.67 -14.74 -12.16
C GLY A 103 14.54 -15.47 -11.43
N ASP A 104 13.52 -14.77 -10.95
CA ASP A 104 12.35 -15.42 -10.36
C ASP A 104 11.55 -16.15 -11.43
N ASP A 105 11.08 -17.36 -11.09
CA ASP A 105 10.25 -18.20 -11.96
C ASP A 105 8.79 -18.08 -11.54
N LEU A 106 8.08 -17.17 -12.19
CA LEU A 106 6.69 -16.80 -11.87
C LEU A 106 6.00 -16.22 -13.11
N SER A 107 4.94 -16.86 -13.56
CA SER A 107 4.28 -16.42 -14.80
C SER A 107 3.66 -15.01 -14.67
N PRO A 108 3.73 -14.20 -15.73
CA PRO A 108 3.10 -12.87 -15.73
C PRO A 108 1.60 -12.92 -15.47
N ASP A 109 0.91 -13.98 -15.90
CA ASP A 109 -0.54 -14.15 -15.66
C ASP A 109 -0.86 -14.36 -14.17
N MET A 110 -0.02 -15.09 -13.42
CA MET A 110 -0.17 -15.23 -11.97
C MET A 110 -0.01 -13.88 -11.26
N ILE A 111 0.95 -13.06 -11.68
CA ILE A 111 1.13 -11.72 -11.12
C ILE A 111 -0.09 -10.85 -11.43
N VAL A 112 -0.62 -10.90 -12.65
CA VAL A 112 -1.81 -10.15 -13.05
C VAL A 112 -3.05 -10.58 -12.26
N GLU A 113 -3.24 -11.88 -12.05
CA GLU A 113 -4.34 -12.40 -11.22
C GLU A 113 -4.22 -11.90 -9.78
N GLN A 114 -3.04 -12.03 -9.19
CA GLN A 114 -2.77 -11.58 -7.82
C GLN A 114 -2.94 -10.05 -7.68
N ALA A 115 -2.38 -9.28 -8.60
CA ALA A 115 -2.53 -7.82 -8.59
C ALA A 115 -4.00 -7.41 -8.77
N SER A 116 -4.77 -8.11 -9.61
CA SER A 116 -6.21 -7.88 -9.75
C SER A 116 -6.95 -8.09 -8.42
N ALA A 117 -6.64 -9.18 -7.71
CA ALA A 117 -7.20 -9.45 -6.38
C ALA A 117 -6.82 -8.38 -5.34
N TRP A 118 -5.70 -7.70 -5.52
CA TRP A 118 -5.22 -6.58 -4.70
C TRP A 118 -5.76 -5.23 -5.11
N GLY A 119 -6.62 -5.18 -6.13
CA GLY A 119 -7.32 -3.99 -6.58
C GLY A 119 -6.65 -3.23 -7.74
N TYR A 120 -5.62 -3.78 -8.38
CA TYR A 120 -5.04 -3.17 -9.58
C TYR A 120 -6.03 -3.18 -10.75
N ARG A 121 -5.98 -2.13 -11.55
CA ARG A 121 -6.81 -1.97 -12.75
C ARG A 121 -5.99 -2.30 -13.99
N ARG A 122 -6.54 -3.15 -14.85
CA ARG A 122 -6.00 -3.33 -16.20
C ARG A 122 -6.29 -2.11 -17.05
N VAL A 123 -5.24 -1.49 -17.56
CA VAL A 123 -5.32 -0.29 -18.42
C VAL A 123 -4.52 -0.49 -19.69
N GLY A 124 -4.77 0.32 -20.72
CA GLY A 124 -3.95 0.30 -21.93
C GLY A 124 -2.56 0.92 -21.72
N MET A 125 -2.44 1.86 -20.77
CA MET A 125 -1.20 2.56 -20.43
C MET A 125 -1.17 2.87 -18.94
N VAL A 126 -0.11 2.46 -18.28
CA VAL A 126 0.09 2.66 -16.84
C VAL A 126 0.48 4.12 -16.58
N SER A 127 -0.28 4.80 -15.72
CA SER A 127 -0.11 6.21 -15.42
C SER A 127 -0.19 6.58 -13.94
N ALA A 128 -0.81 5.74 -13.12
CA ALA A 128 -1.02 6.01 -11.70
C ALA A 128 -0.82 4.75 -10.84
N PRO A 129 -0.48 4.89 -9.55
CA PRO A 129 -0.41 3.76 -8.62
C PRO A 129 -1.68 2.91 -8.65
N GLY A 130 -1.51 1.60 -8.82
CA GLY A 130 -2.60 0.64 -8.99
C GLY A 130 -3.02 0.38 -10.44
N ASP A 131 -2.35 0.97 -11.42
CA ASP A 131 -2.51 0.58 -12.82
C ASP A 131 -1.59 -0.58 -13.16
N MET A 132 -2.05 -1.47 -14.08
CA MET A 132 -1.25 -2.54 -14.69
C MET A 132 -1.59 -2.73 -16.16
N ALA A 133 -0.62 -3.15 -16.96
CA ALA A 133 -0.78 -3.46 -18.39
C ALA A 133 0.11 -4.63 -18.79
N LEU A 134 -0.49 -5.71 -19.30
CA LEU A 134 0.24 -6.86 -19.86
C LEU A 134 0.22 -6.76 -21.39
N ARG A 135 1.39 -6.83 -22.03
CA ARG A 135 1.59 -6.76 -23.47
C ARG A 135 2.64 -7.78 -23.92
N GLY A 136 2.19 -8.95 -24.35
CA GLY A 136 3.11 -10.06 -24.63
C GLY A 136 3.90 -10.43 -23.38
N ASP A 137 5.20 -10.42 -23.47
CA ASP A 137 6.13 -10.76 -22.40
C ASP A 137 6.49 -9.57 -21.48
N LEU A 138 5.78 -8.43 -21.63
CA LEU A 138 6.00 -7.23 -20.81
C LEU A 138 4.81 -6.99 -19.89
N LEU A 139 5.07 -6.91 -18.60
CA LEU A 139 4.10 -6.50 -17.58
C LEU A 139 4.52 -5.18 -16.95
N ASP A 140 3.76 -4.14 -17.22
CA ASP A 140 3.90 -2.83 -16.61
C ASP A 140 3.01 -2.74 -15.38
N LEU A 141 3.56 -2.28 -14.26
CA LEU A 141 2.88 -2.10 -12.98
C LEU A 141 3.28 -0.77 -12.34
N PHE A 142 2.33 -0.11 -11.67
CA PHE A 142 2.67 1.03 -10.81
C PHE A 142 2.38 0.68 -9.35
N PRO A 143 3.37 0.10 -8.64
CA PRO A 143 3.20 -0.24 -7.24
C PRO A 143 3.10 1.01 -6.35
N PRO A 144 2.37 0.91 -5.22
CA PRO A 144 2.38 1.96 -4.20
C PRO A 144 3.79 2.23 -3.63
N GLY A 145 4.02 3.49 -3.24
CA GLY A 145 5.27 3.89 -2.58
C GLY A 145 6.46 4.09 -3.50
N ARG A 146 6.28 3.98 -4.81
CA ARG A 146 7.31 4.28 -5.81
C ARG A 146 6.98 5.56 -6.57
N ASP A 147 8.01 6.31 -6.91
CA ASP A 147 7.89 7.51 -7.74
C ASP A 147 7.63 7.17 -9.22
N HIS A 148 8.07 5.99 -9.66
CA HIS A 148 7.98 5.53 -11.03
C HIS A 148 7.37 4.11 -11.10
N PRO A 149 6.56 3.82 -12.14
CA PRO A 149 6.13 2.46 -12.44
C PRO A 149 7.31 1.56 -12.82
N VAL A 150 7.09 0.26 -12.76
CA VAL A 150 8.07 -0.76 -13.14
C VAL A 150 7.58 -1.56 -14.34
N ARG A 151 8.48 -1.89 -15.23
CA ARG A 151 8.33 -2.82 -16.35
C ARG A 151 9.07 -4.09 -16.02
N LEU A 152 8.35 -5.19 -16.04
CA LEU A 152 8.84 -6.55 -15.86
C LEU A 152 8.94 -7.18 -17.24
N GLU A 153 10.12 -7.64 -17.63
CA GLU A 153 10.37 -8.32 -18.90
C GLU A 153 10.53 -9.81 -18.64
N PHE A 154 9.76 -10.64 -19.31
CA PHE A 154 9.74 -12.08 -19.12
C PHE A 154 10.26 -12.83 -20.35
N PHE A 155 10.85 -13.98 -20.10
CA PHE A 155 11.06 -15.02 -21.12
C PHE A 155 10.37 -16.30 -20.65
N GLY A 156 9.21 -16.59 -21.22
CA GLY A 156 8.31 -17.59 -20.68
C GLY A 156 7.82 -17.19 -19.28
N ASP A 157 8.08 -18.03 -18.28
CA ASP A 157 7.73 -17.78 -16.87
C ASP A 157 8.90 -17.20 -16.06
N THR A 158 10.06 -16.96 -16.68
CA THR A 158 11.21 -16.40 -15.99
C THR A 158 11.26 -14.88 -16.14
N LEU A 159 11.33 -14.15 -15.03
CA LEU A 159 11.53 -12.71 -14.99
C LEU A 159 12.99 -12.36 -15.32
N GLU A 160 13.26 -11.84 -16.52
CA GLU A 160 14.61 -11.52 -16.97
C GLU A 160 15.11 -10.18 -16.45
N SER A 161 14.27 -9.14 -16.48
CA SER A 161 14.68 -7.81 -16.05
C SER A 161 13.54 -7.02 -15.43
N ILE A 162 13.90 -6.06 -14.58
CA ILE A 162 13.00 -5.07 -14.01
C ILE A 162 13.56 -3.69 -14.33
N ARG A 163 12.74 -2.81 -14.90
CA ARG A 163 13.12 -1.42 -15.19
C ARG A 163 12.08 -0.44 -14.67
N SER A 164 12.51 0.66 -14.08
CA SER A 164 11.63 1.78 -13.87
C SER A 164 11.42 2.52 -15.18
N PHE A 165 10.27 3.18 -15.33
CA PHE A 165 9.98 3.98 -16.52
C PHE A 165 9.16 5.23 -16.16
N ASP A 166 9.25 6.25 -16.99
CA ASP A 166 8.48 7.48 -16.84
C ASP A 166 7.03 7.26 -17.30
N ALA A 167 6.07 7.51 -16.43
CA ALA A 167 4.64 7.25 -16.67
C ALA A 167 4.07 8.11 -17.84
N ASN A 168 4.63 9.30 -18.09
CA ASN A 168 4.13 10.19 -19.14
C ASN A 168 4.71 9.84 -20.51
N SER A 169 6.02 9.66 -20.58
CA SER A 169 6.72 9.36 -21.83
C SER A 169 6.80 7.86 -22.15
N GLN A 170 6.52 6.99 -21.19
CA GLN A 170 6.62 5.52 -21.28
C GLN A 170 8.05 5.01 -21.55
N ARG A 171 9.06 5.86 -21.38
CA ARG A 171 10.47 5.53 -21.62
C ARG A 171 11.08 4.92 -20.37
N SER A 172 11.85 3.86 -20.55
CA SER A 172 12.65 3.26 -19.46
C SER A 172 13.65 4.26 -18.92
N LEU A 173 13.82 4.27 -17.60
CA LEU A 173 14.72 5.16 -16.86
C LEU A 173 15.96 4.38 -16.38
N ALA A 174 15.77 3.44 -15.46
CA ALA A 174 16.85 2.73 -14.81
C ALA A 174 16.50 1.25 -14.59
N GLU A 175 17.52 0.41 -14.52
CA GLU A 175 17.38 -0.97 -14.02
C GLU A 175 17.10 -0.95 -12.52
N VAL A 176 16.26 -1.87 -12.07
CA VAL A 176 15.84 -2.04 -10.69
C VAL A 176 16.15 -3.46 -10.25
N ARG A 177 16.83 -3.62 -9.12
CA ARG A 177 17.24 -4.93 -8.61
C ARG A 177 16.08 -5.76 -8.07
N GLU A 178 15.07 -5.08 -7.52
CA GLU A 178 13.89 -5.72 -6.97
C GLU A 178 12.65 -4.81 -7.08
N ALA A 179 11.49 -5.39 -7.23
CA ALA A 179 10.23 -4.68 -7.17
C ALA A 179 9.32 -5.31 -6.13
N ARG A 180 8.75 -4.48 -5.25
CA ARG A 180 7.74 -4.92 -4.29
C ARG A 180 6.38 -4.45 -4.75
N ILE A 181 5.47 -5.40 -4.91
CA ILE A 181 4.09 -5.16 -5.31
C ILE A 181 3.23 -5.24 -4.06
N LEU A 182 2.48 -4.18 -3.78
CA LEU A 182 1.62 -4.01 -2.62
C LEU A 182 0.16 -3.88 -3.04
N PRO A 183 -0.80 -4.20 -2.18
CA PRO A 183 -2.21 -3.95 -2.47
C PRO A 183 -2.51 -2.46 -2.67
N VAL A 184 -3.57 -2.17 -3.42
CA VAL A 184 -4.10 -0.81 -3.61
C VAL A 184 -5.56 -0.68 -3.17
N SER A 185 -6.09 -1.74 -2.57
CA SER A 185 -7.45 -1.82 -2.01
C SER A 185 -7.42 -2.20 -0.54
N PRO A 186 -8.36 -1.74 0.29
CA PRO A 186 -8.51 -2.22 1.66
C PRO A 186 -8.96 -3.67 1.72
N ALA A 187 -9.66 -4.14 0.71
CA ALA A 187 -10.18 -5.49 0.58
C ALA A 187 -9.31 -6.31 -0.36
N ILE A 188 -8.93 -7.48 0.07
CA ILE A 188 -8.18 -8.45 -0.75
C ILE A 188 -9.23 -9.42 -1.34
N LEU A 189 -9.47 -9.33 -2.64
CA LEU A 189 -10.55 -10.04 -3.32
C LEU A 189 -10.19 -11.52 -3.63
N THR A 190 -9.59 -12.21 -2.65
CA THR A 190 -9.38 -13.66 -2.72
C THR A 190 -10.53 -14.39 -1.99
N GLU A 191 -10.89 -15.58 -2.45
CA GLU A 191 -12.01 -16.34 -1.87
C GLU A 191 -11.86 -16.61 -0.36
N PRO A 192 -10.67 -16.95 0.17
CA PRO A 192 -10.50 -17.09 1.62
C PRO A 192 -10.76 -15.79 2.39
N PHE A 193 -10.40 -14.64 1.84
CA PHE A 193 -10.65 -13.33 2.45
C PHE A 193 -12.14 -13.00 2.42
N LEU A 194 -12.79 -13.18 1.26
CA LEU A 194 -14.22 -12.91 1.08
C LEU A 194 -15.08 -13.77 1.99
N SER A 195 -14.76 -15.06 2.13
CA SER A 195 -15.45 -15.98 3.05
C SER A 195 -15.34 -15.51 4.50
N ARG A 196 -14.15 -15.10 4.95
CA ARG A 196 -13.95 -14.55 6.30
C ARG A 196 -14.72 -13.25 6.53
N ALA A 197 -14.66 -12.32 5.58
CA ALA A 197 -15.39 -11.06 5.66
C ALA A 197 -16.91 -11.29 5.79
N ARG A 198 -17.48 -12.17 4.96
CA ARG A 198 -18.90 -12.55 5.04
C ARG A 198 -19.27 -13.20 6.39
N ALA A 199 -18.42 -14.07 6.91
CA ALA A 199 -18.63 -14.68 8.23
C ALA A 199 -18.60 -13.63 9.36
N LEU A 200 -17.67 -12.66 9.30
CA LEU A 200 -17.63 -11.54 10.24
C LEU A 200 -18.90 -10.69 10.15
N TRP A 201 -19.35 -10.35 8.96
CA TRP A 201 -20.60 -9.57 8.79
C TRP A 201 -21.82 -10.29 9.30
N ALA A 202 -21.93 -11.60 9.07
CA ALA A 202 -23.01 -12.41 9.62
C ALA A 202 -23.01 -12.39 11.16
N LYS A 203 -21.85 -12.47 11.79
CA LYS A 203 -21.69 -12.33 13.24
C LYS A 203 -22.12 -10.94 13.73
N LEU A 204 -21.64 -9.87 13.10
CA LEU A 204 -22.01 -8.48 13.45
C LEU A 204 -23.51 -8.22 13.26
N ALA A 205 -24.13 -8.87 12.26
CA ALA A 205 -25.59 -8.78 12.06
C ALA A 205 -26.36 -9.50 13.17
N GLN A 206 -25.85 -10.63 13.68
CA GLN A 206 -26.48 -11.36 14.81
C GLN A 206 -26.39 -10.59 16.12
N THR A 207 -25.30 -9.84 16.36
CA THR A 207 -25.13 -8.99 17.55
C THR A 207 -25.86 -7.64 17.44
N GLY A 208 -26.43 -7.32 16.28
CA GLY A 208 -27.11 -6.04 16.02
C GLY A 208 -26.18 -4.90 15.69
N GLU A 209 -24.87 -5.14 15.59
CA GLU A 209 -23.87 -4.14 15.23
C GLU A 209 -23.88 -3.79 13.73
N LEU A 210 -24.43 -4.70 12.90
CA LEU A 210 -24.60 -4.51 11.47
C LEU A 210 -26.03 -4.83 11.06
N ASN A 211 -26.76 -3.86 10.50
CA ASN A 211 -28.09 -4.13 9.98
C ASN A 211 -28.03 -4.72 8.55
N ARG A 212 -29.15 -5.34 8.12
CA ARG A 212 -29.24 -6.01 6.80
C ARG A 212 -28.95 -5.08 5.62
N ALA A 213 -29.38 -3.82 5.71
CA ALA A 213 -29.14 -2.85 4.64
C ALA A 213 -27.65 -2.51 4.52
N ALA A 214 -26.96 -2.36 5.64
CA ALA A 214 -25.51 -2.14 5.66
C ALA A 214 -24.73 -3.38 5.14
N GLN A 215 -25.17 -4.59 5.51
CA GLN A 215 -24.58 -5.83 5.00
C GLN A 215 -24.72 -5.91 3.46
N ALA A 216 -25.92 -5.69 2.93
CA ALA A 216 -26.15 -5.70 1.48
C ALA A 216 -25.28 -4.67 0.74
N ARG A 217 -25.11 -3.48 1.33
CA ARG A 217 -24.25 -2.44 0.79
C ARG A 217 -22.76 -2.85 0.79
N LEU A 218 -22.29 -3.53 1.83
CA LEU A 218 -20.94 -4.06 1.88
C LEU A 218 -20.70 -5.10 0.80
N GLU A 219 -21.66 -6.00 0.57
CA GLU A 219 -21.58 -6.99 -0.51
C GLU A 219 -21.56 -6.33 -1.89
N GLU A 220 -22.41 -5.34 -2.13
CA GLU A 220 -22.42 -4.57 -3.37
C GLU A 220 -21.08 -3.86 -3.62
N MET A 221 -20.50 -3.26 -2.60
CA MET A 221 -19.20 -2.59 -2.67
C MET A 221 -18.08 -3.56 -3.01
N LEU A 222 -18.09 -4.77 -2.46
CA LEU A 222 -17.10 -5.81 -2.81
C LEU A 222 -17.23 -6.24 -4.26
N VAL A 223 -18.46 -6.45 -4.75
CA VAL A 223 -18.71 -6.85 -6.15
C VAL A 223 -18.27 -5.77 -7.13
N LYS A 224 -18.45 -4.50 -6.79
CA LYS A 224 -18.04 -3.36 -7.62
C LYS A 224 -16.55 -3.02 -7.51
N GLY A 225 -15.82 -3.61 -6.58
CA GLY A 225 -14.46 -3.20 -6.25
C GLY A 225 -14.39 -1.78 -5.67
N GLU A 226 -15.55 -1.24 -5.26
CA GLU A 226 -15.68 0.06 -4.62
C GLU A 226 -15.61 -0.12 -3.11
N GLY A 227 -14.69 0.52 -2.46
CA GLY A 227 -14.77 0.44 -1.02
C GLY A 227 -13.69 1.19 -0.28
N ASN A 228 -14.08 2.30 0.32
CA ASN A 228 -13.39 2.84 1.48
C ASN A 228 -14.03 2.22 2.72
N ILE A 229 -13.71 0.94 2.98
CA ILE A 229 -14.31 0.23 4.08
C ILE A 229 -13.30 0.12 5.20
N TRP A 230 -13.79 0.26 6.42
CA TRP A 230 -13.01 0.13 7.64
C TRP A 230 -12.36 -1.24 7.72
N PRO A 231 -11.05 -1.35 7.99
CA PRO A 231 -10.39 -2.63 8.19
C PRO A 231 -11.10 -3.54 9.21
N GLY A 232 -11.73 -2.94 10.23
CA GLY A 232 -12.53 -3.66 11.22
C GLY A 232 -13.73 -4.44 10.67
N LEU A 233 -14.15 -4.16 9.43
CA LEU A 233 -15.21 -4.92 8.75
C LEU A 233 -14.69 -6.08 7.89
N TYR A 234 -13.38 -6.18 7.72
CA TYR A 234 -12.76 -7.20 6.87
C TYR A 234 -11.80 -8.11 7.60
N TYR A 235 -11.22 -7.64 8.69
CA TYR A 235 -10.20 -8.36 9.43
C TYR A 235 -10.72 -8.75 10.80
N ASP A 236 -10.61 -10.02 11.16
CA ASP A 236 -11.07 -10.55 12.44
C ASP A 236 -10.36 -9.91 13.64
N ALA A 237 -9.11 -9.50 13.44
CA ALA A 237 -8.28 -8.87 14.47
C ALA A 237 -7.61 -7.60 13.93
N PRO A 238 -8.40 -6.52 13.66
CA PRO A 238 -7.82 -5.25 13.25
C PRO A 238 -7.04 -4.64 14.41
N VAL A 239 -5.92 -4.00 14.08
CA VAL A 239 -4.97 -3.46 15.05
C VAL A 239 -5.03 -1.94 15.15
N THR A 240 -4.42 -1.36 16.18
CA THR A 240 -4.13 0.07 16.22
C THR A 240 -2.86 0.37 15.42
N LEU A 241 -2.72 1.60 14.93
CA LEU A 241 -1.58 1.97 14.09
C LEU A 241 -0.24 1.84 14.83
N GLU A 242 -0.24 2.05 16.14
CA GLU A 242 0.96 1.96 16.98
C GLU A 242 1.61 0.57 16.91
N SER A 243 0.84 -0.48 16.66
CA SER A 243 1.38 -1.83 16.52
C SER A 243 2.24 -2.05 15.27
N TRP A 244 2.19 -1.10 14.33
CA TRP A 244 3.01 -1.10 13.13
C TRP A 244 4.36 -0.41 13.31
N PHE A 245 4.51 0.39 14.37
CA PHE A 245 5.75 1.13 14.58
C PHE A 245 6.83 0.24 15.18
N PRO A 246 8.11 0.46 14.81
CA PRO A 246 9.23 -0.22 15.45
C PRO A 246 9.22 0.01 16.97
N PRO A 247 9.53 -1.01 17.78
CA PRO A 247 9.41 -0.93 19.23
C PRO A 247 10.34 0.11 19.88
N ASP A 248 11.43 0.50 19.19
CA ASP A 248 12.41 1.48 19.66
C ASP A 248 12.26 2.86 19.02
N CYS A 249 11.12 3.13 18.34
CA CYS A 249 10.87 4.42 17.70
C CYS A 249 10.73 5.55 18.72
N ALA A 250 11.04 6.78 18.27
CA ALA A 250 10.85 8.01 19.06
C ALA A 250 9.68 8.80 18.47
N PHE A 251 8.79 9.31 19.32
CA PHE A 251 7.68 10.17 18.91
C PHE A 251 8.05 11.64 19.02
N VAL A 252 7.67 12.43 18.04
CA VAL A 252 7.82 13.88 17.98
C VAL A 252 6.49 14.51 17.59
N LEU A 253 6.04 15.51 18.34
CA LEU A 253 4.90 16.34 17.95
C LEU A 253 5.44 17.52 17.12
N ALA A 254 4.94 17.67 15.90
CA ALA A 254 5.17 18.86 15.11
C ALA A 254 4.31 20.01 15.70
N GLN A 255 4.93 21.18 15.88
CA GLN A 255 4.30 22.40 16.40
C GLN A 255 4.30 23.47 15.32
#